data_17f768a178d76487f58f4977f5f25c5a
#
_entry.id   17f768a178d76487f58f4977f5f25c5a
#
_cell.length_a   1.000
_cell.length_b   1.000
_cell.length_c   1.000
_cell.angle_alpha   90.00
_cell.angle_beta   90.00
_cell.angle_gamma   90.00
#
_symmetry.space_group_name_H-M   'P 1'
#
loop_
_entity.id
_entity.type
_entity.pdbx_description
1 polymer ?
#
loop_
_entity_poly.entity_id
_entity_poly.type
_entity_poly.pdbx_seq_one_letter_code
_entity_poly.pdbx_strand_id
1 'polypeptide(L)'
;MRRFDEQYLRTPFYGVPRMTWQLNQDGYGVNHKRVARLMSVMGLQATLPGPHTSRPRTEHVKYPYLLGGMKICGPCEVWSSDITYIPMQRGFMYLVAVMDWFSRYVIAWDLSNSMGSGFCVAALGKALRKGHPQIFNTDQGSQFTSEEFTGTLLKAAVRISMDGRGRALDNVFIERLWRTVKYEDVYLKDYADGQSLYAGLKR
;
A
#
# COMPACT_ATOMS: atom_id res chain seq x y z
N MET A 1 -21.02 34.91 1.97
CA MET A 1 -20.50 33.99 0.96
C MET A 1 -19.13 34.46 0.45
N ARG A 2 -18.94 35.67 -0.01
CA ARG A 2 -17.63 36.17 -0.50
C ARG A 2 -16.48 35.97 0.50
N ARG A 3 -16.64 36.30 1.78
CA ARG A 3 -15.62 36.11 2.81
C ARG A 3 -15.28 34.63 3.08
N PHE A 4 -16.27 33.73 2.92
CA PHE A 4 -16.06 32.29 2.97
C PHE A 4 -15.14 31.80 1.87
N ASP A 5 -15.42 32.28 0.66
CA ASP A 5 -14.66 31.91 -0.52
C ASP A 5 -13.21 32.39 -0.41
N GLU A 6 -13.01 33.65 -0.05
CA GLU A 6 -11.70 34.24 0.20
C GLU A 6 -10.90 33.47 1.26
N GLN A 7 -11.56 33.08 2.36
CA GLN A 7 -10.90 32.30 3.41
C GLN A 7 -10.59 30.87 2.97
N TYR A 8 -11.51 30.22 2.25
CA TYR A 8 -11.30 28.88 1.73
C TYR A 8 -10.14 28.82 0.74
N LEU A 9 -10.00 29.80 -0.14
CA LEU A 9 -8.85 29.88 -1.07
C LEU A 9 -7.51 30.01 -0.33
N ARG A 10 -7.49 30.67 0.84
CA ARG A 10 -6.28 30.79 1.68
C ARG A 10 -5.97 29.53 2.49
N THR A 11 -7.02 28.86 2.96
CA THR A 11 -6.90 27.70 3.86
C THR A 11 -7.89 26.60 3.47
N PRO A 12 -7.70 25.93 2.31
CA PRO A 12 -8.63 24.93 1.78
C PRO A 12 -8.77 23.69 2.69
N PHE A 13 -7.86 23.52 3.64
CA PHE A 13 -7.88 22.46 4.65
C PHE A 13 -8.68 22.81 5.91
N TYR A 14 -9.32 24.01 5.97
CA TYR A 14 -10.20 24.36 7.10
C TYR A 14 -11.56 23.68 6.94
N GLY A 15 -11.87 22.76 7.87
CA GLY A 15 -13.22 22.25 8.03
C GLY A 15 -14.10 23.21 8.83
N VAL A 16 -15.38 22.80 9.02
CA VAL A 16 -16.40 23.62 9.71
C VAL A 16 -15.91 24.23 11.04
N PRO A 17 -15.23 23.48 11.95
CA PRO A 17 -14.81 24.08 13.22
C PRO A 17 -13.79 25.22 13.05
N ARG A 18 -12.76 25.02 12.24
CA ARG A 18 -11.72 26.05 12.01
C ARG A 18 -12.26 27.24 11.23
N MET A 19 -13.12 27.00 10.25
CA MET A 19 -13.80 28.06 9.49
C MET A 19 -14.70 28.87 10.41
N THR A 20 -15.45 28.25 11.33
CA THR A 20 -16.26 28.93 12.32
C THR A 20 -15.40 29.80 13.23
N TRP A 21 -14.32 29.26 13.74
CA TRP A 21 -13.38 30.02 14.57
C TRP A 21 -12.84 31.24 13.85
N GLN A 22 -12.37 31.09 12.62
CA GLN A 22 -11.79 32.18 11.83
C GLN A 22 -12.81 33.30 11.56
N LEU A 23 -14.03 32.94 11.16
CA LEU A 23 -15.08 33.93 10.91
C LEU A 23 -15.50 34.69 12.18
N ASN A 24 -15.43 34.04 13.31
CA ASN A 24 -15.71 34.71 14.59
C ASN A 24 -14.57 35.65 15.01
N GLN A 25 -13.32 35.31 14.72
CA GLN A 25 -12.18 36.23 14.86
C GLN A 25 -12.33 37.46 13.94
N ASP A 26 -12.89 37.26 12.75
CA ASP A 26 -13.17 38.32 11.80
C ASP A 26 -14.45 39.13 12.18
N GLY A 27 -15.09 38.84 13.31
CA GLY A 27 -16.22 39.61 13.87
C GLY A 27 -17.62 39.23 13.35
N TYR A 28 -17.77 38.08 12.63
CA TYR A 28 -19.07 37.72 12.02
C TYR A 28 -20.10 37.08 12.95
N GLY A 29 -19.76 36.66 14.16
CA GLY A 29 -20.71 36.12 15.15
C GLY A 29 -21.52 34.92 14.66
N VAL A 30 -20.89 33.95 13.98
CA VAL A 30 -21.57 32.79 13.36
C VAL A 30 -21.39 31.51 14.17
N ASN A 31 -22.42 30.67 14.19
CA ASN A 31 -22.32 29.34 14.79
C ASN A 31 -21.95 28.27 13.74
N HIS A 32 -21.45 27.12 14.23
CA HIS A 32 -20.97 26.03 13.37
C HIS A 32 -22.07 25.44 12.47
N LYS A 33 -23.34 25.43 12.88
CA LYS A 33 -24.46 24.92 12.05
C LYS A 33 -24.68 25.80 10.82
N ARG A 34 -24.60 27.11 10.98
CA ARG A 34 -24.71 28.07 9.86
C ARG A 34 -23.51 27.94 8.91
N VAL A 35 -22.30 27.78 9.47
CA VAL A 35 -21.09 27.57 8.69
C VAL A 35 -21.17 26.28 7.90
N ALA A 36 -21.56 25.17 8.51
CA ALA A 36 -21.73 23.87 7.85
C ALA A 36 -22.70 23.95 6.67
N ARG A 37 -23.87 24.59 6.89
CA ARG A 37 -24.87 24.78 5.83
C ARG A 37 -24.33 25.63 4.66
N LEU A 38 -23.62 26.70 4.96
CA LEU A 38 -23.06 27.58 3.91
C LEU A 38 -21.95 26.87 3.13
N MET A 39 -21.06 26.15 3.79
CA MET A 39 -20.04 25.33 3.11
C MET A 39 -20.68 24.29 2.19
N SER A 40 -21.73 23.60 2.66
CA SER A 40 -22.49 22.64 1.84
C SER A 40 -23.14 23.28 0.62
N VAL A 41 -23.80 24.43 0.78
CA VAL A 41 -24.44 25.17 -0.33
C VAL A 41 -23.44 25.65 -1.36
N MET A 42 -22.22 26.00 -0.92
CA MET A 42 -21.12 26.44 -1.79
C MET A 42 -20.31 25.28 -2.37
N GLY A 43 -20.62 24.03 -2.02
CA GLY A 43 -19.83 22.84 -2.44
C GLY A 43 -18.42 22.81 -1.85
N LEU A 44 -18.14 23.55 -0.76
CA LEU A 44 -16.84 23.63 -0.13
C LEU A 44 -16.63 22.48 0.85
N GLN A 45 -15.58 21.70 0.62
CA GLN A 45 -15.15 20.65 1.54
C GLN A 45 -13.68 20.85 1.91
N ALA A 46 -13.34 20.61 3.18
CA ALA A 46 -11.96 20.69 3.62
C ALA A 46 -11.10 19.69 2.82
N THR A 47 -9.99 20.16 2.28
CA THR A 47 -8.98 19.30 1.66
C THR A 47 -8.26 18.54 2.77
N LEU A 48 -8.80 17.39 3.13
CA LEU A 48 -8.25 16.44 4.10
C LEU A 48 -7.88 15.15 3.37
N PRO A 49 -6.91 14.37 3.90
CA PRO A 49 -6.74 12.99 3.45
C PRO A 49 -8.12 12.31 3.49
N GLY A 50 -8.54 11.75 2.36
CA GLY A 50 -9.83 11.05 2.28
C GLY A 50 -9.92 9.92 3.32
N PRO A 51 -11.11 9.41 3.63
CA PRO A 51 -11.25 8.25 4.49
C PRO A 51 -10.42 7.11 3.90
N HIS A 52 -9.77 6.33 4.76
CA HIS A 52 -9.03 5.14 4.35
C HIS A 52 -9.97 4.27 3.52
N THR A 53 -9.76 4.26 2.21
CA THR A 53 -10.55 3.47 1.25
C THR A 53 -10.22 1.98 1.33
N SER A 54 -9.10 1.63 1.95
CA SER A 54 -8.69 0.26 2.27
C SER A 54 -9.48 -0.24 3.49
N ARG A 55 -10.78 -0.44 3.33
CA ARG A 55 -11.55 -1.21 4.31
C ARG A 55 -11.25 -2.69 4.07
N PRO A 56 -10.70 -3.44 5.05
CA PRO A 56 -10.57 -4.87 4.94
C PRO A 56 -11.95 -5.46 4.64
N ARG A 57 -12.08 -6.24 3.59
CA ARG A 57 -13.29 -7.06 3.41
C ARG A 57 -13.32 -8.06 4.55
N THR A 58 -14.37 -8.05 5.33
CA THR A 58 -14.59 -8.95 6.48
C THR A 58 -14.71 -10.43 6.05
N GLU A 59 -14.93 -10.68 4.77
CA GLU A 59 -15.12 -11.99 4.16
C GLU A 59 -13.79 -12.72 3.82
N HIS A 60 -12.65 -12.02 3.83
CA HIS A 60 -11.38 -12.64 3.49
C HIS A 60 -10.85 -13.47 4.67
N VAL A 61 -10.53 -14.73 4.41
CA VAL A 61 -9.92 -15.63 5.39
C VAL A 61 -8.55 -15.09 5.81
N LYS A 62 -8.35 -14.90 7.10
CA LYS A 62 -7.07 -14.53 7.68
C LYS A 62 -6.37 -15.76 8.22
N TYR A 63 -5.11 -15.89 7.86
CA TYR A 63 -4.27 -16.99 8.30
C TYR A 63 -3.47 -16.61 9.55
N PRO A 64 -3.16 -17.57 10.44
CA PRO A 64 -2.37 -17.29 11.63
C PRO A 64 -0.91 -16.95 11.27
N TYR A 65 -0.25 -16.18 12.14
CA TYR A 65 1.18 -15.94 12.04
C TYR A 65 1.97 -17.18 12.49
N LEU A 66 2.79 -17.73 11.62
CA LEU A 66 3.51 -18.99 11.85
C LEU A 66 5.01 -18.82 12.17
N LEU A 67 5.55 -17.58 12.08
CA LEU A 67 6.99 -17.35 12.17
C LEU A 67 7.48 -16.98 13.57
N GLY A 68 6.57 -16.87 14.56
CA GLY A 68 6.92 -16.52 15.94
C GLY A 68 7.91 -17.50 16.57
N GLY A 69 9.13 -17.05 16.85
CA GLY A 69 10.17 -17.88 17.42
C GLY A 69 10.79 -18.91 16.46
N MET A 70 10.41 -18.94 15.19
CA MET A 70 10.98 -19.84 14.20
C MET A 70 12.41 -19.40 13.84
N LYS A 71 13.36 -20.34 13.92
CA LYS A 71 14.72 -20.15 13.42
C LYS A 71 14.76 -20.63 11.97
N ILE A 72 15.04 -19.72 11.03
CA ILE A 72 15.17 -20.03 9.61
C ILE A 72 16.63 -20.39 9.34
N CYS A 73 16.87 -21.62 8.90
CA CYS A 73 18.19 -22.19 8.78
C CYS A 73 18.64 -22.41 7.33
N GLY A 74 17.72 -22.32 6.35
CA GLY A 74 18.03 -22.57 4.96
C GLY A 74 17.12 -21.86 3.96
N PRO A 75 17.48 -21.83 2.68
CA PRO A 75 16.66 -21.29 1.62
C PRO A 75 15.37 -22.10 1.43
N CYS A 76 14.35 -21.46 0.91
CA CYS A 76 13.01 -22.04 0.68
C CYS A 76 12.26 -22.52 1.93
N GLU A 77 12.71 -22.18 3.13
CA GLU A 77 11.89 -22.40 4.34
C GLU A 77 10.76 -21.36 4.41
N VAL A 78 11.09 -20.09 4.22
CA VAL A 78 10.10 -18.98 4.27
C VAL A 78 10.32 -18.03 3.10
N TRP A 79 9.27 -17.80 2.34
CA TRP A 79 9.21 -16.70 1.39
C TRP A 79 8.26 -15.63 1.88
N SER A 80 8.51 -14.38 1.51
CA SER A 80 7.59 -13.26 1.77
C SER A 80 7.28 -12.49 0.50
N SER A 81 6.16 -11.81 0.51
CA SER A 81 5.76 -10.88 -0.54
C SER A 81 5.17 -9.61 0.04
N ASP A 82 5.42 -8.52 -0.65
CA ASP A 82 4.87 -7.21 -0.34
C ASP A 82 4.73 -6.38 -1.61
N ILE A 83 3.94 -5.32 -1.55
CA ILE A 83 3.70 -4.39 -2.65
C ILE A 83 4.23 -3.01 -2.28
N THR A 84 4.98 -2.39 -3.19
CA THR A 84 5.37 -1.00 -3.04
C THR A 84 4.88 -0.13 -4.19
N TYR A 85 4.67 1.15 -3.88
CA TYR A 85 4.35 2.19 -4.86
C TYR A 85 5.62 2.78 -5.44
N ILE A 86 5.69 2.84 -6.75
CA ILE A 86 6.74 3.54 -7.48
C ILE A 86 6.13 4.82 -8.06
N PRO A 87 6.53 6.01 -7.58
CA PRO A 87 6.05 7.27 -8.17
C PRO A 87 6.59 7.42 -9.59
N MET A 88 5.73 7.86 -10.48
CA MET A 88 6.04 8.17 -11.87
C MET A 88 5.73 9.64 -12.14
N GLN A 89 6.18 10.20 -13.25
CA GLN A 89 5.84 11.57 -13.64
C GLN A 89 4.32 11.82 -13.68
N ARG A 90 3.54 10.78 -14.01
CA ARG A 90 2.07 10.79 -13.94
C ARG A 90 1.56 9.55 -13.23
N GLY A 91 1.12 9.71 -11.98
CA GLY A 91 0.55 8.61 -11.18
C GLY A 91 1.59 7.70 -10.54
N PHE A 92 1.25 6.42 -10.44
CA PHE A 92 2.07 5.41 -9.76
C PHE A 92 2.06 4.10 -10.53
N MET A 93 3.17 3.35 -10.40
CA MET A 93 3.22 1.93 -10.70
C MET A 93 3.27 1.15 -9.38
N TYR A 94 2.80 -0.08 -9.42
CA TYR A 94 2.82 -1.01 -8.28
C TYR A 94 3.82 -2.11 -8.57
N LEU A 95 4.77 -2.28 -7.67
CA LEU A 95 5.78 -3.33 -7.75
C LEU A 95 5.53 -4.33 -6.64
N VAL A 96 5.34 -5.60 -7.00
CA VAL A 96 5.32 -6.73 -6.08
C VAL A 96 6.60 -7.54 -6.22
N ALA A 97 7.14 -8.03 -5.12
CA ALA A 97 8.25 -8.96 -5.13
C ALA A 97 7.99 -10.16 -4.22
N VAL A 98 8.53 -11.30 -4.60
CA VAL A 98 8.62 -12.52 -3.78
C VAL A 98 10.09 -12.73 -3.42
N MET A 99 10.39 -12.78 -2.13
CA MET A 99 11.74 -12.88 -1.59
C MET A 99 11.88 -14.09 -0.67
N ASP A 100 13.01 -14.77 -0.78
CA ASP A 100 13.41 -15.79 0.19
C ASP A 100 14.01 -15.15 1.44
N TRP A 101 13.52 -15.51 2.60
CA TRP A 101 13.92 -14.89 3.87
C TRP A 101 15.34 -15.26 4.30
N PHE A 102 15.83 -16.43 3.95
CA PHE A 102 17.18 -16.84 4.31
C PHE A 102 18.22 -16.11 3.47
N SER A 103 18.12 -16.25 2.15
CA SER A 103 19.11 -15.74 1.20
C SER A 103 18.93 -14.25 0.83
N ARG A 104 17.77 -13.66 1.09
CA ARG A 104 17.35 -12.33 0.62
C ARG A 104 17.21 -12.23 -0.90
N TYR A 105 17.24 -13.35 -1.58
CA TYR A 105 17.12 -13.40 -3.02
C TYR A 105 15.71 -13.09 -3.48
N VAL A 106 15.57 -12.19 -4.45
CA VAL A 106 14.29 -11.88 -5.10
C VAL A 106 14.00 -12.96 -6.14
N ILE A 107 13.09 -13.86 -5.78
CA ILE A 107 12.76 -15.04 -6.60
C ILE A 107 11.98 -14.62 -7.84
N ALA A 108 10.99 -13.76 -7.64
CA ALA A 108 10.15 -13.20 -8.70
C ALA A 108 9.66 -11.83 -8.33
N TRP A 109 9.28 -11.05 -9.33
CA TRP A 109 8.64 -9.76 -9.19
C TRP A 109 7.72 -9.50 -10.37
N ASP A 110 6.81 -8.56 -10.21
CA ASP A 110 5.95 -8.05 -11.27
C ASP A 110 5.61 -6.58 -11.08
N LEU A 111 5.25 -5.91 -12.17
CA LEU A 111 4.92 -4.48 -12.22
C LEU A 111 3.52 -4.30 -12.80
N SER A 112 2.71 -3.45 -12.18
CA SER A 112 1.35 -3.16 -12.64
C SER A 112 1.03 -1.68 -12.53
N ASN A 113 0.16 -1.18 -13.36
CA ASN A 113 -0.45 0.14 -13.27
C ASN A 113 -1.77 0.13 -12.47
N SER A 114 -2.21 -1.02 -12.00
CA SER A 114 -3.41 -1.20 -11.19
C SER A 114 -3.12 -2.06 -9.96
N MET A 115 -3.83 -1.80 -8.86
CA MET A 115 -3.65 -2.47 -7.58
C MET A 115 -4.57 -3.71 -7.42
N GLY A 116 -4.87 -4.42 -8.52
CA GLY A 116 -5.64 -5.67 -8.49
C GLY A 116 -4.80 -6.84 -7.93
N SER A 117 -5.44 -7.99 -7.63
CA SER A 117 -4.75 -9.21 -7.16
C SER A 117 -3.95 -9.91 -8.25
N GLY A 118 -4.32 -9.73 -9.52
CA GLY A 118 -3.79 -10.50 -10.65
C GLY A 118 -2.27 -10.44 -10.82
N PHE A 119 -1.63 -9.25 -10.64
CA PHE A 119 -0.17 -9.16 -10.75
C PHE A 119 0.56 -9.83 -9.58
N CYS A 120 -0.04 -9.86 -8.38
CA CYS A 120 0.48 -10.62 -7.24
C CYS A 120 0.43 -12.12 -7.51
N VAL A 121 -0.69 -12.60 -8.06
CA VAL A 121 -0.85 -14.01 -8.46
C VAL A 121 0.14 -14.39 -9.57
N ALA A 122 0.35 -13.50 -10.55
CA ALA A 122 1.33 -13.71 -11.61
C ALA A 122 2.77 -13.80 -11.04
N ALA A 123 3.14 -12.90 -10.13
CA ALA A 123 4.45 -12.95 -9.46
C ALA A 123 4.63 -14.24 -8.63
N LEU A 124 3.59 -14.63 -7.87
CA LEU A 124 3.58 -15.89 -7.13
C LEU A 124 3.75 -17.10 -8.05
N GLY A 125 3.01 -17.15 -9.17
CA GLY A 125 3.14 -18.21 -10.15
C GLY A 125 4.54 -18.28 -10.80
N LYS A 126 5.17 -17.12 -11.05
CA LYS A 126 6.58 -17.05 -11.50
C LYS A 126 7.53 -17.61 -10.43
N ALA A 127 7.29 -17.31 -9.16
CA ALA A 127 8.12 -17.78 -8.05
C ALA A 127 7.99 -19.30 -7.87
N LEU A 128 6.77 -19.81 -7.81
CA LEU A 128 6.49 -21.24 -7.61
C LEU A 128 7.04 -22.14 -8.73
N ARG A 129 7.28 -21.62 -9.93
CA ARG A 129 7.98 -22.35 -10.99
C ARG A 129 9.49 -22.50 -10.74
N LYS A 130 10.07 -21.67 -9.84
CA LYS A 130 11.50 -21.71 -9.50
C LYS A 130 11.80 -22.51 -8.24
N GLY A 131 10.79 -22.73 -7.39
CA GLY A 131 10.93 -23.49 -6.15
C GLY A 131 9.66 -23.43 -5.32
N HIS A 132 9.66 -24.09 -4.17
CA HIS A 132 8.53 -24.16 -3.25
C HIS A 132 8.97 -23.86 -1.83
N PRO A 133 8.42 -22.84 -1.15
CA PRO A 133 8.70 -22.61 0.25
C PRO A 133 7.85 -23.53 1.14
N GLN A 134 8.29 -23.72 2.37
CA GLN A 134 7.46 -24.38 3.39
C GLN A 134 6.36 -23.46 3.90
N ILE A 135 6.68 -22.15 4.06
CA ILE A 135 5.77 -21.11 4.54
C ILE A 135 5.88 -19.91 3.60
N PHE A 136 4.72 -19.31 3.29
CA PHE A 136 4.63 -18.05 2.58
C PHE A 136 4.03 -16.99 3.51
N ASN A 137 4.77 -15.91 3.78
CA ASN A 137 4.37 -14.84 4.68
C ASN A 137 3.99 -13.57 3.92
N THR A 138 2.86 -12.96 4.29
CA THR A 138 2.38 -11.69 3.74
C THR A 138 1.75 -10.83 4.82
N ASP A 139 1.47 -9.58 4.50
CA ASP A 139 0.51 -8.78 5.27
C ASP A 139 -0.94 -9.25 5.03
N GLN A 140 -1.90 -8.57 5.67
CA GLN A 140 -3.32 -8.83 5.52
C GLN A 140 -3.95 -7.97 4.40
N GLY A 141 -3.18 -7.52 3.42
CA GLY A 141 -3.66 -6.76 2.27
C GLY A 141 -4.68 -7.54 1.44
N SER A 142 -5.63 -6.81 0.83
CA SER A 142 -6.71 -7.43 0.04
C SER A 142 -6.21 -8.27 -1.14
N GLN A 143 -5.04 -7.94 -1.67
CA GLN A 143 -4.39 -8.68 -2.76
C GLN A 143 -3.94 -10.06 -2.30
N PHE A 144 -3.35 -10.15 -1.10
CA PHE A 144 -2.79 -11.38 -0.53
C PHE A 144 -3.83 -12.24 0.18
N THR A 145 -4.95 -11.65 0.61
CA THR A 145 -6.09 -12.37 1.19
C THR A 145 -7.12 -12.82 0.14
N SER A 146 -6.90 -12.52 -1.15
CA SER A 146 -7.79 -12.94 -2.23
C SER A 146 -7.81 -14.47 -2.37
N GLU A 147 -8.96 -15.03 -2.75
CA GLU A 147 -9.10 -16.48 -2.98
C GLU A 147 -8.15 -17.00 -4.07
N GLU A 148 -7.87 -16.19 -5.10
CA GLU A 148 -6.93 -16.56 -6.16
C GLU A 148 -5.50 -16.71 -5.64
N PHE A 149 -5.05 -15.79 -4.78
CA PHE A 149 -3.70 -15.81 -4.23
C PHE A 149 -3.54 -16.93 -3.21
N THR A 150 -4.44 -17.00 -2.22
CA THR A 150 -4.40 -18.04 -1.17
C THR A 150 -4.66 -19.42 -1.76
N GLY A 151 -5.59 -19.55 -2.71
CA GLY A 151 -5.86 -20.81 -3.42
C GLY A 151 -4.66 -21.30 -4.23
N THR A 152 -3.85 -20.39 -4.81
CA THR A 152 -2.61 -20.77 -5.50
C THR A 152 -1.59 -21.37 -4.53
N LEU A 153 -1.41 -20.78 -3.34
CA LEU A 153 -0.52 -21.30 -2.29
C LEU A 153 -1.00 -22.66 -1.77
N LEU A 154 -2.29 -22.79 -1.49
CA LEU A 154 -2.88 -24.04 -0.99
C LEU A 154 -2.74 -25.18 -2.02
N LYS A 155 -2.97 -24.92 -3.30
CA LYS A 155 -2.75 -25.90 -4.39
C LYS A 155 -1.29 -26.35 -4.47
N ALA A 156 -0.36 -25.47 -4.12
CA ALA A 156 1.07 -25.78 -4.05
C ALA A 156 1.51 -26.43 -2.72
N ALA A 157 0.56 -26.76 -1.83
CA ALA A 157 0.81 -27.30 -0.48
C ALA A 157 1.73 -26.40 0.39
N VAL A 158 1.71 -25.08 0.17
CA VAL A 158 2.46 -24.09 0.92
C VAL A 158 1.63 -23.60 2.11
N ARG A 159 2.20 -23.57 3.29
CA ARG A 159 1.54 -23.01 4.48
C ARG A 159 1.51 -21.50 4.41
N ILE A 160 0.34 -20.90 4.68
CA ILE A 160 0.16 -19.46 4.64
C ILE A 160 0.35 -18.88 6.04
N SER A 161 1.16 -17.83 6.15
CA SER A 161 1.35 -17.02 7.34
C SER A 161 0.99 -15.57 7.03
N MET A 162 0.31 -14.91 7.95
CA MET A 162 -0.02 -13.49 7.79
C MET A 162 0.39 -12.69 9.01
N ASP A 163 1.04 -11.56 8.77
CA ASP A 163 1.47 -10.64 9.83
C ASP A 163 0.27 -10.10 10.60
N GLY A 164 0.37 -10.09 11.93
CA GLY A 164 -0.61 -9.44 12.78
C GLY A 164 -0.49 -7.92 12.76
N ARG A 165 -1.55 -7.21 13.16
CA ARG A 165 -1.50 -5.75 13.34
C ARG A 165 -0.40 -5.36 14.31
N GLY A 166 0.50 -4.45 13.92
CA GLY A 166 1.54 -3.89 14.78
C GLY A 166 2.88 -4.63 14.77
N ARG A 167 3.09 -5.61 13.89
CA ARG A 167 4.35 -6.37 13.75
C ARG A 167 5.16 -5.91 12.54
N ALA A 168 5.55 -4.64 12.53
CA ALA A 168 6.38 -4.05 11.46
C ALA A 168 7.74 -4.75 11.27
N LEU A 169 8.25 -5.45 12.30
CA LEU A 169 9.55 -6.13 12.23
C LEU A 169 9.52 -7.41 11.37
N ASP A 170 8.35 -7.97 11.13
CA ASP A 170 8.23 -9.25 10.43
C ASP A 170 8.39 -9.10 8.91
N ASN A 171 8.35 -7.85 8.39
CA ASN A 171 8.52 -7.57 6.95
C ASN A 171 9.75 -6.68 6.63
N VAL A 172 10.65 -6.51 7.63
CA VAL A 172 11.81 -5.61 7.54
C VAL A 172 12.73 -5.90 6.33
N PHE A 173 12.79 -7.14 5.89
CA PHE A 173 13.69 -7.52 4.79
C PHE A 173 13.19 -7.02 3.44
N ILE A 174 11.90 -7.14 3.19
CA ILE A 174 11.33 -6.66 1.93
C ILE A 174 11.17 -5.13 1.95
N GLU A 175 10.95 -4.51 3.13
CA GLU A 175 11.00 -3.06 3.29
C GLU A 175 12.39 -2.51 2.94
N ARG A 176 13.46 -3.21 3.35
CA ARG A 176 14.83 -2.86 2.97
C ARG A 176 15.06 -2.99 1.45
N LEU A 177 14.49 -4.02 0.81
CA LEU A 177 14.52 -4.13 -0.65
C LEU A 177 13.88 -2.90 -1.29
N TRP A 178 12.70 -2.48 -0.79
CA TRP A 178 12.04 -1.29 -1.33
C TRP A 178 12.88 -0.02 -1.20
N ARG A 179 13.60 0.10 -0.10
CA ARG A 179 14.53 1.23 0.07
C ARG A 179 15.63 1.18 -0.99
N THR A 180 16.27 0.04 -1.20
CA THR A 180 17.31 -0.13 -2.23
C THR A 180 16.74 0.18 -3.61
N VAL A 181 15.65 -0.43 -4.00
CA VAL A 181 15.01 -0.18 -5.32
C VAL A 181 14.70 1.29 -5.53
N LYS A 182 14.11 1.96 -4.53
CA LYS A 182 13.71 3.37 -4.67
C LYS A 182 14.89 4.32 -4.69
N TYR A 183 15.82 4.19 -3.75
CA TYR A 183 16.89 5.17 -3.55
C TYR A 183 18.12 4.92 -4.41
N GLU A 184 18.38 3.67 -4.78
CA GLU A 184 19.57 3.32 -5.58
C GLU A 184 19.26 3.17 -7.07
N ASP A 185 17.96 3.12 -7.46
CA ASP A 185 17.56 3.03 -8.85
C ASP A 185 16.50 4.05 -9.25
N VAL A 186 15.27 3.91 -8.74
CA VAL A 186 14.09 4.66 -9.23
C VAL A 186 14.28 6.17 -9.14
N TYR A 187 14.66 6.68 -7.96
CA TYR A 187 14.80 8.12 -7.73
C TYR A 187 16.02 8.75 -8.41
N LEU A 188 16.99 7.92 -8.79
CA LEU A 188 18.19 8.39 -9.52
C LEU A 188 17.98 8.45 -11.03
N LYS A 189 17.08 7.63 -11.58
CA LYS A 189 16.91 7.47 -13.03
C LYS A 189 15.68 8.16 -13.60
N ASP A 190 14.72 8.57 -12.74
CA ASP A 190 13.50 9.29 -13.11
C ASP A 190 12.82 8.71 -14.38
N TYR A 191 12.38 7.45 -14.28
CA TYR A 191 11.80 6.71 -15.39
C TYR A 191 10.55 7.40 -15.95
N ALA A 192 10.53 7.66 -17.25
CA ALA A 192 9.45 8.37 -17.92
C ALA A 192 8.14 7.59 -17.98
N ASP A 193 8.23 6.25 -18.10
CA ASP A 193 7.07 5.35 -18.25
C ASP A 193 7.32 3.97 -17.64
N GLY A 194 6.25 3.15 -17.60
CA GLY A 194 6.32 1.79 -17.04
C GLY A 194 7.22 0.83 -17.82
N GLN A 195 7.43 1.03 -19.11
CA GLN A 195 8.31 0.17 -19.92
C GLN A 195 9.78 0.43 -19.58
N SER A 196 10.16 1.70 -19.49
CA SER A 196 11.51 2.11 -19.09
C SER A 196 11.84 1.67 -17.65
N LEU A 197 10.86 1.80 -16.73
CA LEU A 197 10.96 1.28 -15.37
C LEU A 197 11.15 -0.23 -15.36
N TYR A 198 10.33 -0.98 -16.11
CA TYR A 198 10.44 -2.44 -16.20
C TYR A 198 11.82 -2.89 -16.72
N ALA A 199 12.29 -2.24 -17.80
CA ALA A 199 13.60 -2.53 -18.38
C ALA A 199 14.75 -2.18 -17.41
N GLY A 200 14.60 -1.12 -16.61
CA GLY A 200 15.56 -0.74 -15.58
C GLY A 200 15.64 -1.74 -14.43
N LEU A 201 14.50 -2.14 -13.88
CA LEU A 201 14.43 -3.10 -12.78
C LEU A 201 14.87 -4.52 -13.16
N LYS A 202 14.84 -4.87 -14.44
CA LYS A 202 15.27 -6.18 -14.94
C LYS A 202 16.82 -6.32 -15.03
N ARG A 203 17.55 -5.23 -15.03
CA ARG A 203 19.04 -5.20 -15.08
C ARG A 203 19.66 -5.51 -13.74
#